data_7fa221b0e2fbd90c5e2f638f76200996
#
_entry.id   7fa221b0e2fbd90c5e2f638f76200996
#
_cell.length_a   1.000
_cell.length_b   1.000
_cell.length_c   1.000
_cell.angle_alpha   90.00
_cell.angle_beta   90.00
_cell.angle_gamma   90.00
#
_symmetry.space_group_name_H-M   'P 1'
#
loop_
_entity.id
_entity.type
_entity.pdbx_description
1 polymer ?
#
loop_
_entity_poly.entity_id
_entity_poly.type
_entity_poly.pdbx_seq_one_letter_code
_entity_poly.pdbx_strand_id
1 'polypeptide(L)'
;HAGFLGPRYDPWQVTGDPQSADFRVDALTLSPGVDVTRLMDRQSLLQKLNAQRGQLSEIGAGARLTDDQRLAFSILTSSRLAQAFELHREREDVRERYGRNTYGQSLLLARRLVETGVPIVQANIGRVQNWDSHGNIFPTLKDRLLPPLDQGVSALLEDLDASGHLSD
;
A
#
# COMPACT_ATOMS: atom_id res chain seq x y z
N HIS A 1 -8.14 -2.06 12.45
CA HIS A 1 -9.58 -1.73 12.38
C HIS A 1 -9.82 -0.33 12.89
N ALA A 2 -10.69 0.41 12.21
CA ALA A 2 -11.05 1.79 12.56
C ALA A 2 -11.97 1.89 13.82
N GLY A 3 -12.29 0.76 14.45
CA GLY A 3 -13.06 0.72 15.68
C GLY A 3 -14.45 1.32 15.50
N PHE A 4 -14.79 2.34 16.31
CA PHE A 4 -16.12 2.97 16.32
C PHE A 4 -16.44 3.74 15.03
N LEU A 5 -15.44 4.07 14.21
CA LEU A 5 -15.64 4.74 12.91
C LEU A 5 -16.24 3.80 11.86
N GLY A 6 -16.18 2.51 12.08
CA GLY A 6 -16.74 1.48 11.21
C GLY A 6 -15.81 1.04 10.07
N PRO A 7 -16.16 -0.05 9.39
CA PRO A 7 -15.30 -0.71 8.39
C PRO A 7 -14.86 0.16 7.21
N ARG A 8 -15.64 1.20 6.88
CA ARG A 8 -15.31 2.15 5.81
C ARG A 8 -13.98 2.86 6.04
N TYR A 9 -13.59 3.02 7.30
CA TYR A 9 -12.38 3.72 7.70
C TYR A 9 -11.26 2.75 8.11
N ASP A 10 -11.46 1.46 7.89
CA ASP A 10 -10.40 0.49 8.14
C ASP A 10 -9.22 0.75 7.20
N PRO A 11 -7.99 0.75 7.71
CA PRO A 11 -6.81 0.87 6.88
C PRO A 11 -6.71 -0.34 5.94
N TRP A 12 -6.31 -0.10 4.70
CA TRP A 12 -5.99 -1.19 3.80
C TRP A 12 -4.71 -1.89 4.25
N GLN A 13 -4.83 -3.18 4.54
CA GLN A 13 -3.72 -3.99 5.03
C GLN A 13 -3.05 -4.72 3.87
N VAL A 14 -1.78 -4.41 3.66
CA VAL A 14 -0.91 -5.15 2.75
C VAL A 14 -0.24 -6.27 3.53
N THR A 15 -0.42 -7.50 3.07
CA THR A 15 0.19 -8.70 3.66
C THR A 15 1.26 -9.24 2.73
N GLY A 16 2.23 -9.97 3.30
CA GLY A 16 3.36 -10.55 2.56
C GLY A 16 4.69 -9.94 2.98
N ASP A 17 5.76 -10.53 2.49
CA ASP A 17 7.13 -10.05 2.73
C ASP A 17 7.64 -9.26 1.52
N PRO A 18 7.84 -7.94 1.65
CA PRO A 18 8.34 -7.11 0.55
C PRO A 18 9.75 -7.49 0.07
N GLN A 19 10.49 -8.26 0.85
CA GLN A 19 11.78 -8.80 0.43
C GLN A 19 11.66 -9.95 -0.56
N SER A 20 10.53 -10.70 -0.52
CA SER A 20 10.33 -11.86 -1.37
C SER A 20 10.30 -11.49 -2.85
N ALA A 21 10.92 -12.32 -3.69
CA ALA A 21 10.86 -12.18 -5.14
C ALA A 21 9.43 -12.31 -5.69
N ASP A 22 8.59 -13.05 -4.97
CA ASP A 22 7.18 -13.27 -5.33
C ASP A 22 6.23 -12.25 -4.68
N PHE A 23 6.78 -11.21 -4.04
CA PHE A 23 5.95 -10.19 -3.40
C PHE A 23 5.05 -9.51 -4.43
N ARG A 24 3.76 -9.63 -4.19
CA ARG A 24 2.71 -8.97 -4.97
C ARG A 24 1.50 -8.74 -4.08
N VAL A 25 0.68 -7.80 -4.49
CA VAL A 25 -0.57 -7.48 -3.81
C VAL A 25 -1.71 -7.94 -4.69
N ASP A 26 -2.32 -9.06 -4.33
CA ASP A 26 -3.39 -9.69 -5.13
C ASP A 26 -4.55 -8.74 -5.40
N ALA A 27 -4.87 -7.86 -4.45
CA ALA A 27 -5.91 -6.85 -4.61
C ALA A 27 -5.64 -5.82 -5.73
N LEU A 28 -4.38 -5.66 -6.16
CA LEU A 28 -3.98 -4.80 -7.27
C LEU A 28 -3.76 -5.57 -8.57
N THR A 29 -3.89 -6.88 -8.53
CA THR A 29 -3.72 -7.74 -9.70
C THR A 29 -5.09 -7.99 -10.33
N LEU A 30 -5.23 -7.57 -11.57
CA LEU A 30 -6.45 -7.85 -12.32
C LEU A 30 -6.54 -9.37 -12.58
N SER A 31 -7.77 -9.90 -12.50
CA SER A 31 -8.02 -11.32 -12.80
C SER A 31 -7.55 -11.68 -14.21
N PRO A 32 -7.11 -12.91 -14.45
CA PRO A 32 -6.70 -13.35 -15.78
C PRO A 32 -7.79 -13.04 -16.84
N GLY A 33 -7.38 -12.42 -17.95
CA GLY A 33 -8.29 -12.03 -19.02
C GLY A 33 -9.01 -10.70 -18.82
N VAL A 34 -8.75 -10.00 -17.72
CA VAL A 34 -9.22 -8.61 -17.51
C VAL A 34 -8.03 -7.69 -17.57
N ASP A 35 -7.99 -6.83 -18.57
CA ASP A 35 -7.06 -5.71 -18.66
C ASP A 35 -7.70 -4.41 -18.19
N VAL A 36 -6.90 -3.36 -18.06
CA VAL A 36 -7.36 -2.03 -17.62
C VAL A 36 -8.43 -1.48 -18.56
N THR A 37 -8.32 -1.73 -19.86
CA THR A 37 -9.28 -1.27 -20.87
C THR A 37 -10.64 -1.91 -20.64
N ARG A 38 -10.68 -3.22 -20.45
CA ARG A 38 -11.92 -3.95 -20.13
C ARG A 38 -12.54 -3.50 -18.80
N LEU A 39 -11.68 -3.16 -17.81
CA LEU A 39 -12.16 -2.63 -16.54
C LEU A 39 -12.83 -1.27 -16.73
N MET A 40 -12.23 -0.37 -17.50
CA MET A 40 -12.80 0.96 -17.84
C MET A 40 -14.09 0.83 -18.64
N ASP A 41 -14.15 -0.10 -19.60
CA ASP A 41 -15.36 -0.37 -20.39
C ASP A 41 -16.52 -0.84 -19.50
N ARG A 42 -16.25 -1.75 -18.56
CA ARG A 42 -17.22 -2.22 -17.57
C ARG A 42 -17.72 -1.08 -16.67
N GLN A 43 -16.82 -0.22 -16.20
CA GLN A 43 -17.17 0.97 -15.43
C GLN A 43 -18.08 1.91 -16.22
N SER A 44 -17.71 2.21 -17.46
CA SER A 44 -18.49 3.06 -18.36
C SER A 44 -19.88 2.47 -18.64
N LEU A 45 -19.95 1.16 -18.91
CA LEU A 45 -21.22 0.48 -19.11
C LEU A 45 -22.11 0.54 -17.87
N LEU A 46 -21.55 0.29 -16.69
CA LEU A 46 -22.27 0.37 -15.42
C LEU A 46 -22.81 1.79 -15.17
N GLN A 47 -22.01 2.82 -15.47
CA GLN A 47 -22.47 4.21 -15.36
C GLN A 47 -23.62 4.51 -16.30
N LYS A 48 -23.55 4.04 -17.57
CA LYS A 48 -24.65 4.20 -18.56
C LYS A 48 -25.93 3.50 -18.12
N LEU A 49 -25.82 2.27 -17.62
CA LEU A 49 -26.96 1.50 -17.12
C LEU A 49 -27.60 2.18 -15.90
N ASN A 50 -26.80 2.70 -14.97
CA ASN A 50 -27.28 3.42 -13.81
C ASN A 50 -27.94 4.74 -14.19
N ALA A 51 -27.44 5.47 -15.18
CA ALA A 51 -28.07 6.68 -15.71
C ALA A 51 -29.43 6.39 -16.34
N GLN A 52 -29.54 5.32 -17.14
CA GLN A 52 -30.83 4.91 -17.74
C GLN A 52 -31.85 4.43 -16.69
N ARG A 53 -31.38 3.68 -15.66
CA ARG A 53 -32.25 3.28 -14.53
C ARG A 53 -32.75 4.49 -13.74
N GLY A 54 -31.89 5.51 -13.54
CA GLY A 54 -32.30 6.75 -12.87
C GLY A 54 -33.36 7.53 -13.62
N GLN A 55 -33.43 7.42 -14.95
CA GLN A 55 -34.47 8.02 -15.77
C GLN A 55 -35.80 7.23 -15.75
N LEU A 56 -35.73 5.91 -15.45
CA LEU A 56 -36.92 5.03 -15.45
C LEU A 56 -37.53 4.84 -14.07
N SER A 57 -36.91 5.30 -13.01
CA SER A 57 -37.42 5.18 -11.64
C SER A 57 -37.43 6.53 -10.93
N GLU A 58 -38.57 7.20 -10.94
CA GLU A 58 -38.86 8.26 -9.96
C GLU A 58 -39.00 7.69 -8.52
N ILE A 59 -38.87 6.38 -8.34
CA ILE A 59 -39.01 5.67 -7.07
C ILE A 59 -37.86 4.69 -6.94
N GLY A 60 -36.83 5.09 -6.18
CA GLY A 60 -35.80 4.18 -5.70
C GLY A 60 -34.40 4.57 -6.09
N ALA A 61 -33.55 4.61 -5.08
CA ALA A 61 -32.12 4.87 -5.18
C ALA A 61 -31.49 4.02 -6.28
N GLY A 62 -31.40 4.58 -7.48
CA GLY A 62 -30.57 4.00 -8.54
C GLY A 62 -29.18 3.78 -7.96
N ALA A 63 -28.66 2.57 -8.07
CA ALA A 63 -27.35 2.22 -7.54
C ALA A 63 -26.28 3.06 -8.25
N ARG A 64 -26.07 4.28 -7.76
CA ARG A 64 -24.86 5.03 -8.11
C ARG A 64 -23.70 4.19 -7.61
N LEU A 65 -22.63 4.15 -8.39
CA LEU A 65 -21.35 3.65 -7.87
C LEU A 65 -21.14 4.25 -6.49
N THR A 66 -21.07 3.44 -5.46
CA THR A 66 -20.75 3.90 -4.12
C THR A 66 -19.39 4.58 -4.15
N ASP A 67 -19.13 5.48 -3.22
CA ASP A 67 -17.81 6.13 -3.13
C ASP A 67 -16.71 5.09 -2.98
N ASP A 68 -17.00 3.98 -2.29
CA ASP A 68 -16.08 2.85 -2.13
C ASP A 68 -15.78 2.14 -3.46
N GLN A 69 -16.78 1.98 -4.33
CA GLN A 69 -16.56 1.42 -5.67
C GLN A 69 -15.73 2.35 -6.55
N ARG A 70 -15.98 3.67 -6.50
CA ARG A 70 -15.16 4.67 -7.21
C ARG A 70 -13.72 4.64 -6.74
N LEU A 71 -13.51 4.56 -5.43
CA LEU A 71 -12.17 4.46 -4.83
C LEU A 71 -11.49 3.17 -5.29
N ALA A 72 -12.16 2.02 -5.23
CA ALA A 72 -11.62 0.75 -5.69
C ALA A 72 -11.21 0.80 -7.17
N PHE A 73 -12.05 1.37 -8.04
CA PHE A 73 -11.70 1.57 -9.45
C PHE A 73 -10.49 2.49 -9.63
N SER A 74 -10.40 3.58 -8.90
CA SER A 74 -9.27 4.51 -8.98
C SER A 74 -7.97 3.84 -8.57
N ILE A 75 -7.99 3.00 -7.54
CA ILE A 75 -6.84 2.21 -7.09
C ILE A 75 -6.43 1.19 -8.17
N LEU A 76 -7.37 0.40 -8.68
CA LEU A 76 -7.10 -0.63 -9.68
C LEU A 76 -6.63 -0.07 -11.03
N THR A 77 -7.02 1.17 -11.37
CA THR A 77 -6.61 1.85 -12.62
C THR A 77 -5.39 2.73 -12.44
N SER A 78 -4.92 2.93 -11.21
CA SER A 78 -3.71 3.70 -10.93
C SER A 78 -2.45 2.88 -11.23
N SER A 79 -1.89 3.07 -12.42
CA SER A 79 -0.61 2.47 -12.78
C SER A 79 0.54 2.89 -11.83
N ARG A 80 0.50 4.13 -11.31
CA ARG A 80 1.51 4.64 -10.38
C ARG A 80 1.49 3.88 -9.05
N LEU A 81 0.28 3.65 -8.50
CA LEU A 81 0.14 2.90 -7.25
C LEU A 81 0.58 1.44 -7.44
N ALA A 82 0.16 0.78 -8.53
CA ALA A 82 0.59 -0.59 -8.83
C ALA A 82 2.12 -0.69 -8.94
N GLN A 83 2.76 0.26 -9.64
CA GLN A 83 4.21 0.32 -9.78
C GLN A 83 4.94 0.55 -8.45
N ALA A 84 4.32 1.24 -7.48
CA ALA A 84 4.92 1.43 -6.16
C ALA A 84 5.19 0.10 -5.45
N PHE A 85 4.36 -0.92 -5.69
CA PHE A 85 4.54 -2.25 -5.12
C PHE A 85 5.58 -3.12 -5.83
N GLU A 86 6.03 -2.71 -7.01
CA GLU A 86 7.03 -3.45 -7.79
C GLU A 86 8.46 -3.13 -7.30
N LEU A 87 8.80 -3.55 -6.08
CA LEU A 87 10.11 -3.30 -5.47
C LEU A 87 11.28 -3.88 -6.26
N HIS A 88 11.03 -4.90 -7.10
CA HIS A 88 12.05 -5.47 -7.98
C HIS A 88 12.54 -4.49 -9.07
N ARG A 89 11.77 -3.44 -9.34
CA ARG A 89 12.15 -2.36 -10.27
C ARG A 89 13.00 -1.27 -9.62
N GLU A 90 13.12 -1.29 -8.29
CA GLU A 90 13.99 -0.36 -7.60
C GLU A 90 15.46 -0.75 -7.83
N ARG A 91 16.33 0.25 -7.89
CA ARG A 91 17.76 0.02 -8.06
C ARG A 91 18.32 -0.84 -6.92
N GLU A 92 19.24 -1.73 -7.27
CA GLU A 92 19.85 -2.63 -6.28
C GLU A 92 20.55 -1.87 -5.15
N ASP A 93 21.31 -0.81 -5.47
CA ASP A 93 22.00 0.02 -4.49
C ASP A 93 21.04 0.70 -3.50
N VAL A 94 19.86 1.13 -3.95
CA VAL A 94 18.83 1.68 -3.07
C VAL A 94 18.27 0.58 -2.17
N ARG A 95 17.95 -0.58 -2.71
CA ARG A 95 17.45 -1.72 -1.94
C ARG A 95 18.46 -2.18 -0.88
N GLU A 96 19.77 -2.19 -1.21
CA GLU A 96 20.85 -2.50 -0.28
C GLU A 96 20.96 -1.44 0.82
N ARG A 97 20.85 -0.15 0.48
CA ARG A 97 20.91 0.94 1.45
C ARG A 97 19.83 0.82 2.53
N TYR A 98 18.59 0.47 2.15
CA TYR A 98 17.50 0.19 3.09
C TYR A 98 17.69 -1.11 3.89
N GLY A 99 18.53 -2.02 3.40
CA GLY A 99 18.71 -3.36 3.92
C GLY A 99 17.84 -4.40 3.24
N ARG A 100 18.47 -5.52 2.84
CA ARG A 100 17.84 -6.69 2.22
C ARG A 100 17.18 -7.58 3.26
N ASN A 101 16.24 -7.00 3.99
CA ASN A 101 15.46 -7.67 5.02
C ASN A 101 14.03 -7.12 5.02
N THR A 102 13.12 -7.82 5.66
CA THR A 102 11.69 -7.44 5.69
C THR A 102 11.48 -6.02 6.20
N TYR A 103 12.26 -5.56 7.19
CA TYR A 103 12.12 -4.22 7.76
C TYR A 103 12.49 -3.13 6.77
N GLY A 104 13.69 -3.21 6.21
CA GLY A 104 14.19 -2.24 5.26
C GLY A 104 13.33 -2.18 3.98
N GLN A 105 12.94 -3.34 3.45
CA GLN A 105 12.08 -3.38 2.26
C GLN A 105 10.65 -2.88 2.54
N SER A 106 10.14 -3.02 3.77
CA SER A 106 8.86 -2.42 4.17
C SER A 106 8.94 -0.90 4.24
N LEU A 107 10.04 -0.34 4.74
CA LEU A 107 10.26 1.11 4.76
C LEU A 107 10.44 1.67 3.35
N LEU A 108 11.16 0.97 2.48
CA LEU A 108 11.28 1.33 1.07
C LEU A 108 9.92 1.33 0.36
N LEU A 109 9.08 0.33 0.63
CA LEU A 109 7.71 0.29 0.12
C LEU A 109 6.89 1.48 0.64
N ALA A 110 7.00 1.80 1.94
CA ALA A 110 6.31 2.93 2.54
C ALA A 110 6.69 4.26 1.87
N ARG A 111 7.98 4.51 1.62
CA ARG A 111 8.45 5.68 0.85
C ARG A 111 7.77 5.75 -0.52
N ARG A 112 7.82 4.66 -1.29
CA ARG A 112 7.23 4.62 -2.64
C ARG A 112 5.72 4.89 -2.64
N LEU A 113 5.01 4.43 -1.61
CA LEU A 113 3.58 4.69 -1.46
C LEU A 113 3.31 6.17 -1.16
N VAL A 114 4.08 6.80 -0.26
CA VAL A 114 3.98 8.24 0.01
C VAL A 114 4.25 9.06 -1.25
N GLU A 115 5.27 8.72 -2.03
CA GLU A 115 5.60 9.37 -3.31
C GLU A 115 4.45 9.25 -4.35
N THR A 116 3.57 8.26 -4.23
CA THR A 116 2.36 8.17 -5.08
C THR A 116 1.18 8.98 -4.57
N GLY A 117 1.32 9.65 -3.41
CA GLY A 117 0.29 10.47 -2.80
C GLY A 117 -0.55 9.76 -1.75
N VAL A 118 -0.12 8.60 -1.25
CA VAL A 118 -0.77 7.96 -0.09
C VAL A 118 -0.45 8.78 1.16
N PRO A 119 -1.45 9.38 1.83
CA PRO A 119 -1.19 10.39 2.87
C PRO A 119 -0.65 9.79 4.17
N ILE A 120 -0.99 8.55 4.47
CA ILE A 120 -0.55 7.86 5.70
C ILE A 120 -0.19 6.42 5.36
N VAL A 121 1.02 6.01 5.69
CA VAL A 121 1.50 4.63 5.54
C VAL A 121 2.05 4.17 6.89
N GLN A 122 1.53 3.05 7.38
CA GLN A 122 2.06 2.40 8.57
C GLN A 122 2.90 1.19 8.15
N ALA A 123 4.21 1.25 8.37
CA ALA A 123 5.11 0.11 8.21
C ALA A 123 5.28 -0.62 9.54
N ASN A 124 4.87 -1.88 9.59
CA ASN A 124 5.05 -2.70 10.79
C ASN A 124 6.41 -3.38 10.75
N ILE A 125 7.26 -3.04 11.71
CA ILE A 125 8.62 -3.56 11.81
C ILE A 125 8.61 -4.79 12.72
N GLY A 126 8.30 -5.95 12.13
CA GLY A 126 8.27 -7.23 12.82
C GLY A 126 6.95 -7.58 13.48
N ARG A 127 6.93 -8.74 14.12
CA ARG A 127 5.80 -9.20 14.92
C ARG A 127 5.79 -8.48 16.27
N VAL A 128 4.61 -8.28 16.85
CA VAL A 128 4.41 -7.60 18.16
C VAL A 128 5.37 -8.10 19.24
N GLN A 129 5.59 -9.40 19.32
CA GLN A 129 6.45 -10.04 20.32
C GLN A 129 7.97 -9.82 20.14
N ASN A 130 8.41 -9.28 19.02
CA ASN A 130 9.85 -9.06 18.79
C ASN A 130 10.39 -7.93 19.66
N TRP A 131 9.59 -6.91 19.93
CA TRP A 131 9.96 -5.71 20.69
C TRP A 131 9.56 -5.80 22.15
N ASP A 132 8.61 -6.67 22.49
CA ASP A 132 8.20 -6.98 23.87
C ASP A 132 9.02 -8.16 24.40
N SER A 133 10.30 -7.91 24.66
CA SER A 133 11.21 -8.95 25.11
C SER A 133 11.35 -8.98 26.63
N HIS A 134 11.01 -10.14 27.22
CA HIS A 134 11.07 -10.37 28.67
C HIS A 134 12.37 -11.04 29.12
N GLY A 135 13.25 -11.38 28.21
CA GLY A 135 14.55 -12.00 28.50
C GLY A 135 15.56 -11.66 27.42
N ASN A 136 16.85 -11.69 27.77
CA ASN A 136 17.97 -11.41 26.87
C ASN A 136 17.84 -10.08 26.09
N ILE A 137 17.31 -9.05 26.77
CA ILE A 137 16.89 -7.78 26.14
C ILE A 137 18.03 -7.09 25.41
N PHE A 138 19.16 -6.86 26.08
CA PHE A 138 20.26 -6.09 25.53
C PHE A 138 20.90 -6.73 24.28
N PRO A 139 21.27 -8.04 24.30
CA PRO A 139 21.76 -8.69 23.09
C PRO A 139 20.70 -8.70 21.96
N THR A 140 19.43 -8.95 22.27
CA THR A 140 18.36 -8.94 21.29
C THR A 140 18.22 -7.59 20.59
N LEU A 141 18.25 -6.51 21.35
CA LEU A 141 18.19 -5.15 20.80
C LEU A 141 19.44 -4.85 19.98
N LYS A 142 20.64 -5.03 20.58
CA LYS A 142 21.90 -4.64 19.98
C LYS A 142 22.21 -5.40 18.69
N ASP A 143 22.00 -6.71 18.69
CA ASP A 143 22.51 -7.58 17.63
C ASP A 143 21.46 -7.94 16.57
N ARG A 144 20.16 -7.78 16.90
CA ARG A 144 19.09 -8.25 16.02
C ARG A 144 18.08 -7.19 15.61
N LEU A 145 17.59 -6.36 16.54
CA LEU A 145 16.47 -5.47 16.25
C LEU A 145 16.91 -4.07 15.82
N LEU A 146 17.87 -3.49 16.52
CA LEU A 146 18.31 -2.12 16.23
C LEU A 146 19.10 -1.98 14.91
N PRO A 147 20.03 -2.88 14.53
CA PRO A 147 20.78 -2.68 13.29
C PRO A 147 19.92 -2.56 12.04
N PRO A 148 18.96 -3.46 11.76
CA PRO A 148 18.10 -3.31 10.58
C PRO A 148 17.11 -2.14 10.69
N LEU A 149 16.70 -1.75 11.90
CA LEU A 149 15.88 -0.57 12.12
C LEU A 149 16.67 0.69 11.80
N ASP A 150 17.84 0.85 12.36
CA ASP A 150 18.72 2.01 12.16
C ASP A 150 19.06 2.18 10.68
N GLN A 151 19.48 1.11 10.01
CA GLN A 151 19.79 1.11 8.58
C GLN A 151 18.58 1.57 7.75
N GLY A 152 17.41 0.98 7.97
CA GLY A 152 16.22 1.27 7.16
C GLY A 152 15.67 2.67 7.42
N VAL A 153 15.64 3.12 8.69
CA VAL A 153 15.15 4.46 9.05
C VAL A 153 16.11 5.54 8.57
N SER A 154 17.42 5.36 8.69
CA SER A 154 18.40 6.32 8.16
C SER A 154 18.22 6.52 6.65
N ALA A 155 18.11 5.42 5.90
CA ALA A 155 17.89 5.47 4.46
C ALA A 155 16.57 6.16 4.10
N LEU A 156 15.51 5.91 4.87
CA LEU A 156 14.21 6.57 4.67
C LEU A 156 14.30 8.07 4.89
N LEU A 157 14.91 8.50 5.99
CA LEU A 157 15.05 9.93 6.31
C LEU A 157 15.89 10.66 5.27
N GLU A 158 17.00 10.06 4.82
CA GLU A 158 17.83 10.61 3.75
C GLU A 158 17.05 10.80 2.44
N ASP A 159 16.24 9.82 2.05
CA ASP A 159 15.44 9.89 0.83
C ASP A 159 14.31 10.92 0.94
N LEU A 160 13.64 10.99 2.09
CA LEU A 160 12.57 11.98 2.33
C LEU A 160 13.13 13.40 2.37
N ASP A 161 14.31 13.60 2.94
CA ASP A 161 15.00 14.90 2.94
C ASP A 161 15.40 15.29 1.51
N ALA A 162 16.06 14.39 0.79
CA ALA A 162 16.50 14.61 -0.59
C ALA A 162 15.34 14.91 -1.55
N SER A 163 14.15 14.37 -1.29
CA SER A 163 12.94 14.57 -2.09
C SER A 163 12.08 15.76 -1.61
N GLY A 164 12.45 16.40 -0.50
CA GLY A 164 11.73 17.53 0.09
C GLY A 164 10.50 17.15 0.92
N HIS A 165 10.20 15.87 1.09
CA HIS A 165 9.03 15.41 1.85
C HIS A 165 9.16 15.56 3.37
N LEU A 166 10.34 15.91 3.89
CA LEU A 166 10.51 16.26 5.31
C LEU A 166 10.19 17.72 5.62
N SER A 167 10.01 18.55 4.60
CA SER A 167 9.80 19.99 4.76
C SER A 167 8.31 20.37 4.80
N ASP A 168 7.45 19.44 4.51
CA ASP A 168 5.99 19.54 4.50
C ASP A 168 5.41 18.88 5.76
#